data_1265e82a33f6caf877491fa73941a9e1
#
_entry.id   1265e82a33f6caf877491fa73941a9e1
#
_cell.length_a   1.000
_cell.length_b   1.000
_cell.length_c   1.000
_cell.angle_alpha   90.00
_cell.angle_beta   90.00
_cell.angle_gamma   90.00
#
_symmetry.space_group_name_H-M   'P 1'
#
loop_
_entity.id
_entity.type
_entity.pdbx_description
1 polymer ?
#
loop_
_entity_poly.entity_id
_entity_poly.type
_entity_poly.pdbx_seq_one_letter_code
_entity_poly.pdbx_strand_id
1 'polypeptide(L)'
;MSLSPSQRVTLLKEIAARLGAENWSLIDVTLKQFSLPWQNEWHGTSEAYVLAMIEDAPDQSLIDLAQHVGFQFEQQTSPRLDPPFWRKGMLRLFATHLASQRVFAGQLQEALLLYGISAFVAHNDIEPTLEWQTQIETALATCEALVALLHEKFHASNWTDQEIGFAMGRGVPVSAVRLGETPYGFIGRFQAFNGNDKNASELARELFDSYRKNKQTQRRMGEVLVSLFEQSGSFADAKARMSYLEELEVWEASFSNRLRTAAEANNQIYGSWGVPARVEALVKKWAKSGV
;
A
#
# COMPACT_ATOMS: atom_id res chain seq x y z
N MET A 1 -14.55 -6.48 7.65
CA MET A 1 -13.54 -5.83 8.53
C MET A 1 -13.98 -6.01 9.94
N SER A 2 -13.09 -6.35 10.89
CA SER A 2 -13.48 -6.51 12.31
C SER A 2 -12.90 -5.35 13.12
N LEU A 3 -13.75 -4.74 13.96
CA LEU A 3 -13.38 -3.73 14.93
C LEU A 3 -12.72 -4.39 16.16
N SER A 4 -11.72 -3.73 16.75
CA SER A 4 -11.28 -4.15 18.09
C SER A 4 -12.38 -3.84 19.13
N PRO A 5 -12.41 -4.56 20.27
CA PRO A 5 -13.41 -4.29 21.32
C PRO A 5 -13.45 -2.82 21.76
N SER A 6 -12.30 -2.16 21.88
CA SER A 6 -12.22 -0.74 22.25
C SER A 6 -12.79 0.18 21.18
N GLN A 7 -12.50 -0.07 19.91
CA GLN A 7 -13.05 0.68 18.79
C GLN A 7 -14.55 0.52 18.69
N ARG A 8 -15.05 -0.70 18.87
CA ARG A 8 -16.48 -0.99 18.88
C ARG A 8 -17.21 -0.23 19.97
N VAL A 9 -16.69 -0.24 21.21
CA VAL A 9 -17.27 0.52 22.33
C VAL A 9 -17.26 2.03 22.05
N THR A 10 -16.22 2.57 21.45
CA THR A 10 -16.16 3.98 21.08
C THR A 10 -17.22 4.33 20.05
N LEU A 11 -17.36 3.52 18.98
CA LEU A 11 -18.41 3.73 17.97
C LEU A 11 -19.81 3.66 18.56
N LEU A 12 -20.09 2.66 19.38
CA LEU A 12 -21.40 2.52 20.04
C LEU A 12 -21.76 3.75 20.87
N LYS A 13 -20.82 4.29 21.65
CA LYS A 13 -21.03 5.50 22.45
C LYS A 13 -21.26 6.75 21.59
N GLU A 14 -20.40 6.98 20.59
CA GLU A 14 -20.52 8.16 19.72
C GLU A 14 -21.80 8.15 18.88
N ILE A 15 -22.19 6.99 18.35
CA ILE A 15 -23.45 6.84 17.63
C ILE A 15 -24.64 7.08 18.55
N ALA A 16 -24.64 6.46 19.74
CA ALA A 16 -25.73 6.61 20.69
C ALA A 16 -25.92 8.07 21.13
N ALA A 17 -24.83 8.79 21.42
CA ALA A 17 -24.87 10.18 21.80
C ALA A 17 -25.38 11.09 20.67
N ARG A 18 -24.92 10.90 19.43
CA ARG A 18 -25.25 11.75 18.28
C ARG A 18 -26.64 11.45 17.73
N LEU A 19 -26.95 10.19 17.46
CA LEU A 19 -28.27 9.80 16.96
C LEU A 19 -29.34 9.96 18.04
N GLY A 20 -29.02 9.71 19.32
CA GLY A 20 -29.93 9.90 20.45
C GLY A 20 -30.30 11.37 20.72
N ALA A 21 -29.53 12.32 20.16
CA ALA A 21 -29.89 13.76 20.23
C ALA A 21 -30.98 14.16 19.23
N GLU A 22 -31.28 13.30 18.25
CA GLU A 22 -32.33 13.52 17.25
C GLU A 22 -33.74 13.20 17.81
N ASN A 23 -34.77 13.59 17.06
CA ASN A 23 -36.15 13.24 17.44
C ASN A 23 -36.42 11.72 17.19
N TRP A 24 -37.35 11.15 17.94
CA TRP A 24 -37.70 9.73 17.91
C TRP A 24 -38.01 9.19 16.50
N SER A 25 -38.75 9.96 15.70
CA SER A 25 -39.12 9.55 14.35
C SER A 25 -37.90 9.44 13.46
N LEU A 26 -36.90 10.32 13.59
CA LEU A 26 -35.67 10.29 12.81
C LEU A 26 -34.77 9.17 13.26
N ILE A 27 -34.71 8.89 14.58
CA ILE A 27 -33.95 7.75 15.11
C ILE A 27 -34.46 6.44 14.47
N ASP A 28 -35.80 6.22 14.52
CA ASP A 28 -36.39 4.99 13.98
C ASP A 28 -36.22 4.87 12.47
N VAL A 29 -36.35 5.95 11.72
CA VAL A 29 -36.12 5.96 10.28
C VAL A 29 -34.65 5.62 9.98
N THR A 30 -33.72 6.19 10.71
CA THR A 30 -32.30 5.93 10.54
C THR A 30 -31.98 4.47 10.83
N LEU A 31 -32.41 3.93 11.96
CA LEU A 31 -32.21 2.52 12.30
C LEU A 31 -32.73 1.58 11.21
N LYS A 32 -33.94 1.85 10.70
CA LYS A 32 -34.56 1.07 9.60
C LYS A 32 -33.73 1.14 8.32
N GLN A 33 -33.23 2.30 7.93
CA GLN A 33 -32.41 2.47 6.71
C GLN A 33 -31.09 1.70 6.77
N PHE A 34 -30.52 1.57 7.97
CA PHE A 34 -29.32 0.77 8.20
C PHE A 34 -29.60 -0.71 8.51
N SER A 35 -30.86 -1.17 8.33
CA SER A 35 -31.31 -2.55 8.61
C SER A 35 -31.04 -2.97 10.04
N LEU A 36 -31.16 -2.06 10.97
CA LEU A 36 -30.95 -2.27 12.40
C LEU A 36 -32.30 -2.47 13.13
N PRO A 37 -32.30 -3.16 14.28
CA PRO A 37 -33.48 -3.30 15.14
C PRO A 37 -34.06 -1.94 15.53
N TRP A 38 -35.36 -1.92 15.80
CA TRP A 38 -36.09 -0.78 16.33
C TRP A 38 -37.34 -1.26 17.08
N GLN A 39 -37.88 -0.43 17.98
CA GLN A 39 -39.05 -0.76 18.80
C GLN A 39 -40.04 0.39 18.84
N ASN A 40 -41.35 0.09 18.87
CA ASN A 40 -42.37 1.11 18.97
C ASN A 40 -42.55 1.72 20.38
N GLU A 41 -42.18 0.93 21.41
CA GLU A 41 -42.32 1.35 22.82
C GLU A 41 -40.95 1.21 23.51
N TRP A 42 -40.52 2.29 24.14
CA TRP A 42 -39.27 2.35 24.91
C TRP A 42 -39.44 3.19 26.18
N HIS A 43 -38.99 2.65 27.30
CA HIS A 43 -38.96 3.34 28.57
C HIS A 43 -37.54 3.69 28.97
N GLY A 44 -37.09 4.88 28.61
CA GLY A 44 -35.75 5.34 28.87
C GLY A 44 -35.35 6.53 27.98
N THR A 45 -34.05 6.88 28.02
CA THR A 45 -33.52 7.95 27.16
C THR A 45 -33.39 7.48 25.72
N SER A 46 -33.44 8.40 24.78
CA SER A 46 -33.17 8.11 23.36
C SER A 46 -31.76 7.56 23.11
N GLU A 47 -30.77 8.03 23.87
CA GLU A 47 -29.42 7.52 23.83
C GLU A 47 -29.35 6.03 24.25
N ALA A 48 -30.02 5.67 25.37
CA ALA A 48 -30.07 4.28 25.81
C ALA A 48 -30.84 3.37 24.82
N TYR A 49 -31.88 3.93 24.16
CA TYR A 49 -32.58 3.24 23.08
C TYR A 49 -31.66 2.92 21.90
N VAL A 50 -30.99 3.95 21.37
CA VAL A 50 -30.07 3.77 20.25
C VAL A 50 -29.00 2.74 20.60
N LEU A 51 -28.40 2.83 21.79
CA LEU A 51 -27.36 1.90 22.24
C LEU A 51 -27.88 0.46 22.24
N ALA A 52 -29.08 0.20 22.79
CA ALA A 52 -29.68 -1.12 22.81
C ALA A 52 -29.99 -1.68 21.41
N MET A 53 -30.33 -0.81 20.45
CA MET A 53 -30.64 -1.22 19.08
C MET A 53 -29.38 -1.52 18.25
N ILE A 54 -28.24 -0.94 18.61
CA ILE A 54 -27.00 -1.09 17.83
C ILE A 54 -25.96 -2.01 18.49
N GLU A 55 -26.15 -2.44 19.74
CA GLU A 55 -25.12 -3.20 20.49
C GLU A 55 -24.67 -4.49 19.79
N ASP A 56 -25.57 -5.17 19.09
CA ASP A 56 -25.30 -6.41 18.35
C ASP A 56 -25.12 -6.17 16.84
N ALA A 57 -25.07 -4.92 16.38
CA ALA A 57 -24.96 -4.60 14.98
C ALA A 57 -23.61 -5.10 14.38
N PRO A 58 -23.59 -5.54 13.11
CA PRO A 58 -22.36 -5.86 12.42
C PRO A 58 -21.40 -4.66 12.39
N ASP A 59 -20.08 -4.92 12.47
CA ASP A 59 -19.06 -3.87 12.49
C ASP A 59 -19.16 -2.89 11.31
N GLN A 60 -19.50 -3.39 10.13
CA GLN A 60 -19.66 -2.53 8.94
C GLN A 60 -20.85 -1.58 9.10
N SER A 61 -21.97 -2.05 9.62
CA SER A 61 -23.16 -1.22 9.88
C SER A 61 -22.87 -0.12 10.91
N LEU A 62 -22.08 -0.41 11.94
CA LEU A 62 -21.63 0.58 12.92
C LEU A 62 -20.74 1.66 12.28
N ILE A 63 -19.82 1.28 11.40
CA ILE A 63 -18.93 2.21 10.69
C ILE A 63 -19.76 3.14 9.79
N ASP A 64 -20.68 2.58 9.01
CA ASP A 64 -21.51 3.32 8.07
C ASP A 64 -22.47 4.26 8.81
N LEU A 65 -23.05 3.81 9.91
CA LEU A 65 -23.92 4.63 10.76
C LEU A 65 -23.15 5.74 11.46
N ALA A 66 -21.94 5.48 11.96
CA ALA A 66 -21.07 6.49 12.54
C ALA A 66 -20.76 7.61 11.54
N GLN A 67 -20.44 7.25 10.31
CA GLN A 67 -20.22 8.21 9.23
C GLN A 67 -21.47 9.03 8.93
N HIS A 68 -22.64 8.40 8.92
CA HIS A 68 -23.94 9.07 8.71
C HIS A 68 -24.23 10.11 9.78
N VAL A 69 -23.97 9.82 11.05
CA VAL A 69 -24.16 10.77 12.16
C VAL A 69 -23.02 11.79 12.30
N GLY A 70 -22.15 11.90 11.29
CA GLY A 70 -21.06 12.88 11.25
C GLY A 70 -19.89 12.55 12.18
N PHE A 71 -19.78 11.31 12.65
CA PHE A 71 -18.60 10.84 13.35
C PHE A 71 -17.61 10.28 12.34
N GLN A 72 -16.56 11.05 12.04
CA GLN A 72 -15.44 10.54 11.29
C GLN A 72 -14.66 9.60 12.20
N PHE A 73 -15.00 8.34 12.12
CA PHE A 73 -14.19 7.31 12.70
C PHE A 73 -12.89 7.24 11.87
N GLU A 74 -11.89 8.01 12.29
CA GLU A 74 -10.53 7.68 11.88
C GLU A 74 -10.31 6.26 12.38
N GLN A 75 -10.38 5.31 11.46
CA GLN A 75 -9.78 4.02 11.72
C GLN A 75 -8.33 4.35 12.11
N GLN A 76 -8.09 4.48 13.41
CA GLN A 76 -6.79 4.16 13.91
C GLN A 76 -6.59 2.70 13.48
N THR A 77 -6.14 2.52 12.26
CA THR A 77 -5.26 1.40 12.01
C THR A 77 -4.25 1.56 13.14
N SER A 78 -4.40 0.78 14.21
CA SER A 78 -3.31 0.51 15.15
C SER A 78 -2.09 0.49 14.26
N PRO A 79 -0.99 1.24 14.52
CA PRO A 79 0.13 1.16 13.64
C PRO A 79 0.31 -0.33 13.44
N ARG A 80 -0.17 -0.85 12.28
CA ARG A 80 0.13 -2.22 11.90
C ARG A 80 1.63 -2.13 11.85
N LEU A 81 2.28 -2.67 12.89
CA LEU A 81 3.71 -2.87 12.84
C LEU A 81 3.91 -3.47 11.47
N ASP A 82 4.49 -2.67 10.58
CA ASP A 82 4.69 -3.13 9.20
C ASP A 82 5.27 -4.52 9.33
N PRO A 83 4.67 -5.55 8.72
CA PRO A 83 5.16 -6.90 8.86
C PRO A 83 6.67 -6.89 8.69
N PRO A 84 7.44 -7.59 9.53
CA PRO A 84 8.91 -7.44 9.59
C PRO A 84 9.62 -7.75 8.27
N PHE A 85 8.94 -8.43 7.35
CA PHE A 85 9.44 -8.71 6.01
C PHE A 85 9.37 -7.49 5.07
N TRP A 86 8.60 -6.43 5.38
CA TRP A 86 8.61 -5.19 4.62
C TRP A 86 9.70 -4.24 5.12
N ARG A 87 10.52 -3.74 4.23
CA ARG A 87 11.45 -2.67 4.58
C ARG A 87 10.70 -1.35 4.71
N LYS A 88 10.87 -0.70 5.87
CA LYS A 88 10.16 0.54 6.21
C LYS A 88 10.40 1.62 5.16
N GLY A 89 9.34 2.28 4.75
CA GLY A 89 9.40 3.40 3.82
C GLY A 89 9.47 3.02 2.34
N MET A 90 9.68 1.75 1.99
CA MET A 90 9.74 1.25 0.60
C MET A 90 8.37 0.88 0.05
N LEU A 91 8.23 0.84 -1.29
CA LEU A 91 7.07 0.27 -1.96
C LEU A 91 7.02 -1.23 -1.69
N ARG A 92 5.86 -1.75 -1.30
CA ARG A 92 5.63 -3.15 -0.96
C ARG A 92 5.18 -3.93 -2.19
N LEU A 93 6.06 -4.78 -2.72
CA LEU A 93 5.83 -5.58 -3.92
C LEU A 93 5.71 -7.06 -3.57
N PHE A 94 4.61 -7.71 -3.92
CA PHE A 94 4.53 -9.17 -3.83
C PHE A 94 5.04 -9.80 -5.12
N ALA A 95 6.03 -10.70 -5.04
CA ALA A 95 6.62 -11.40 -6.18
C ALA A 95 6.13 -12.86 -6.21
N THR A 96 5.05 -13.13 -6.99
CA THR A 96 4.57 -14.51 -7.17
C THR A 96 5.44 -15.25 -8.17
N HIS A 97 5.88 -16.45 -7.77
CA HIS A 97 6.83 -17.28 -8.53
C HIS A 97 6.73 -18.76 -8.14
N LEU A 98 7.25 -19.63 -8.98
CA LEU A 98 7.40 -21.04 -8.63
C LEU A 98 8.57 -21.26 -7.67
N ALA A 99 8.47 -22.24 -6.76
CA ALA A 99 9.52 -22.62 -5.83
C ALA A 99 10.87 -22.95 -6.52
N SER A 100 10.82 -23.51 -7.73
CA SER A 100 12.00 -23.77 -8.55
C SER A 100 12.76 -22.51 -8.99
N GLN A 101 12.10 -21.35 -8.93
CA GLN A 101 12.64 -20.06 -9.38
C GLN A 101 13.05 -19.14 -8.24
N ARG A 102 13.10 -19.65 -7.01
CA ARG A 102 13.43 -18.87 -5.81
C ARG A 102 14.75 -18.10 -5.91
N VAL A 103 15.76 -18.67 -6.60
CA VAL A 103 17.08 -18.03 -6.77
C VAL A 103 16.95 -16.74 -7.59
N PHE A 104 16.28 -16.80 -8.73
CA PHE A 104 16.04 -15.64 -9.57
C PHE A 104 15.16 -14.60 -8.86
N ALA A 105 14.08 -15.04 -8.20
CA ALA A 105 13.21 -14.17 -7.44
C ALA A 105 13.96 -13.44 -6.29
N GLY A 106 14.88 -14.13 -5.60
CA GLY A 106 15.75 -13.54 -4.59
C GLY A 106 16.74 -12.53 -5.16
N GLN A 107 17.34 -12.80 -6.32
CA GLN A 107 18.21 -11.84 -7.02
C GLN A 107 17.42 -10.59 -7.44
N LEU A 108 16.18 -10.77 -7.90
CA LEU A 108 15.30 -9.65 -8.25
C LEU A 108 14.91 -8.85 -7.00
N GLN A 109 14.60 -9.51 -5.89
CA GLN A 109 14.32 -8.88 -4.60
C GLN A 109 15.46 -7.94 -4.18
N GLU A 110 16.72 -8.44 -4.21
CA GLU A 110 17.89 -7.62 -3.86
C GLU A 110 18.10 -6.45 -4.83
N ALA A 111 17.93 -6.67 -6.13
CA ALA A 111 18.09 -5.62 -7.13
C ALA A 111 17.02 -4.51 -6.99
N LEU A 112 15.80 -4.85 -6.59
CA LEU A 112 14.71 -3.90 -6.39
C LEU A 112 14.93 -2.96 -5.20
N LEU A 113 15.71 -3.37 -4.20
CA LEU A 113 16.04 -2.52 -3.04
C LEU A 113 16.76 -1.24 -3.44
N LEU A 114 17.56 -1.25 -4.49
CA LEU A 114 18.26 -0.06 -5.02
C LEU A 114 17.27 1.05 -5.42
N TYR A 115 16.06 0.66 -5.80
CA TYR A 115 14.99 1.54 -6.25
C TYR A 115 13.92 1.82 -5.17
N GLY A 116 14.17 1.36 -3.93
CA GLY A 116 13.22 1.54 -2.83
C GLY A 116 11.97 0.65 -2.93
N ILE A 117 12.11 -0.51 -3.55
CA ILE A 117 11.05 -1.50 -3.67
C ILE A 117 11.41 -2.69 -2.78
N SER A 118 10.60 -2.94 -1.75
CA SER A 118 10.69 -4.10 -0.87
C SER A 118 9.83 -5.21 -1.46
N ALA A 119 10.46 -6.18 -2.13
CA ALA A 119 9.75 -7.33 -2.66
C ALA A 119 9.63 -8.43 -1.59
N PHE A 120 8.44 -9.04 -1.46
CA PHE A 120 8.22 -10.26 -0.70
C PHE A 120 8.35 -11.46 -1.62
N VAL A 121 9.25 -12.38 -1.26
CA VAL A 121 9.54 -13.63 -1.98
C VAL A 121 9.27 -14.77 -1.01
N ALA A 122 8.16 -15.48 -1.20
CA ALA A 122 7.60 -16.42 -0.22
C ALA A 122 8.58 -17.46 0.35
N HIS A 123 9.61 -17.84 -0.42
CA HIS A 123 10.58 -18.87 0.01
C HIS A 123 11.83 -18.29 0.69
N ASN A 124 12.05 -16.98 0.60
CA ASN A 124 13.20 -16.30 1.21
C ASN A 124 12.81 -15.60 2.52
N ASP A 125 11.58 -15.10 2.58
CA ASP A 125 11.09 -14.23 3.66
C ASP A 125 10.26 -14.98 4.72
N ILE A 126 10.03 -16.29 4.52
CA ILE A 126 9.23 -17.12 5.43
C ILE A 126 10.17 -17.94 6.32
N GLU A 127 10.04 -17.75 7.64
CA GLU A 127 10.62 -18.66 8.63
C GLU A 127 9.92 -20.03 8.55
N PRO A 128 10.66 -21.16 8.67
CA PRO A 128 10.10 -22.51 8.59
C PRO A 128 9.30 -22.85 9.87
N THR A 129 8.19 -22.15 10.09
CA THR A 129 7.26 -22.37 11.20
C THR A 129 5.84 -22.59 10.69
N LEU A 130 4.92 -22.95 11.57
CA LEU A 130 3.50 -23.23 11.26
C LEU A 130 2.71 -22.04 10.66
N GLU A 131 3.33 -20.86 10.50
CA GLU A 131 2.65 -19.61 10.10
C GLU A 131 2.96 -19.17 8.67
N TRP A 132 3.59 -20.00 7.83
CA TRP A 132 3.98 -19.60 6.47
C TRP A 132 2.79 -19.07 5.64
N GLN A 133 1.64 -19.69 5.75
CA GLN A 133 0.42 -19.28 5.07
C GLN A 133 -0.05 -17.89 5.55
N THR A 134 -0.03 -17.66 6.85
CA THR A 134 -0.40 -16.36 7.45
C THR A 134 0.54 -15.25 6.97
N GLN A 135 1.82 -15.52 6.77
CA GLN A 135 2.77 -14.54 6.22
C GLN A 135 2.47 -14.21 4.77
N ILE A 136 2.16 -15.21 3.93
CA ILE A 136 1.74 -14.99 2.54
C ILE A 136 0.43 -14.18 2.49
N GLU A 137 -0.57 -14.56 3.26
CA GLU A 137 -1.85 -13.83 3.34
C GLU A 137 -1.65 -12.40 3.80
N THR A 138 -0.79 -12.18 4.80
CA THR A 138 -0.44 -10.85 5.30
C THR A 138 0.30 -10.03 4.24
N ALA A 139 1.25 -10.64 3.53
CA ALA A 139 1.98 -9.98 2.45
C ALA A 139 1.04 -9.60 1.31
N LEU A 140 0.16 -10.49 0.88
CA LEU A 140 -0.88 -10.22 -0.12
C LEU A 140 -1.86 -9.13 0.35
N ALA A 141 -2.28 -9.16 1.63
CA ALA A 141 -3.17 -8.16 2.20
C ALA A 141 -2.55 -6.77 2.33
N THR A 142 -1.22 -6.66 2.39
CA THR A 142 -0.50 -5.41 2.64
C THR A 142 0.38 -4.92 1.50
N CYS A 143 0.56 -5.71 0.42
CA CYS A 143 1.31 -5.26 -0.75
C CYS A 143 0.63 -4.08 -1.47
N GLU A 144 1.42 -3.24 -2.12
CA GLU A 144 1.00 -2.08 -2.91
C GLU A 144 1.03 -2.37 -4.42
N ALA A 145 1.71 -3.45 -4.81
CA ALA A 145 1.74 -3.99 -6.17
C ALA A 145 2.06 -5.48 -6.14
N LEU A 146 1.80 -6.19 -7.25
CA LEU A 146 2.20 -7.58 -7.46
C LEU A 146 2.95 -7.70 -8.78
N VAL A 147 4.02 -8.51 -8.80
CA VAL A 147 4.69 -8.96 -10.01
C VAL A 147 4.58 -10.49 -10.14
N ALA A 148 4.12 -10.96 -11.30
CA ALA A 148 4.04 -12.38 -11.63
C ALA A 148 5.22 -12.78 -12.53
N LEU A 149 6.08 -13.68 -12.03
CA LEU A 149 7.24 -14.20 -12.75
C LEU A 149 6.85 -15.47 -13.51
N LEU A 150 6.39 -15.31 -14.76
CA LEU A 150 5.76 -16.35 -15.58
C LEU A 150 6.80 -17.28 -16.20
N HIS A 151 7.32 -18.20 -15.39
CA HIS A 151 8.16 -19.33 -15.84
C HIS A 151 7.31 -20.44 -16.44
N GLU A 152 7.93 -21.36 -17.15
CA GLU A 152 7.26 -22.57 -17.64
C GLU A 152 6.53 -23.29 -16.50
N LYS A 153 5.28 -23.71 -16.76
CA LYS A 153 4.37 -24.35 -15.80
C LYS A 153 3.94 -23.46 -14.62
N PHE A 154 4.02 -22.15 -14.75
CA PHE A 154 3.57 -21.23 -13.69
C PHE A 154 2.15 -21.53 -13.22
N HIS A 155 1.22 -21.80 -14.16
CA HIS A 155 -0.18 -22.15 -13.87
C HIS A 155 -0.37 -23.55 -13.22
N ALA A 156 0.67 -24.37 -13.14
CA ALA A 156 0.60 -25.66 -12.47
C ALA A 156 0.74 -25.54 -10.93
N SER A 157 1.03 -24.36 -10.42
CA SER A 157 1.04 -24.07 -8.98
C SER A 157 -0.39 -23.88 -8.46
N ASN A 158 -0.68 -24.48 -7.31
CA ASN A 158 -1.96 -24.27 -6.63
C ASN A 158 -2.11 -22.87 -6.01
N TRP A 159 -1.05 -22.07 -5.99
CA TRP A 159 -1.01 -20.78 -5.28
C TRP A 159 -0.93 -19.56 -6.20
N THR A 160 -0.14 -19.62 -7.24
CA THR A 160 0.20 -18.45 -8.08
C THR A 160 -1.03 -17.77 -8.68
N ASP A 161 -2.01 -18.54 -9.18
CA ASP A 161 -3.25 -17.98 -9.74
C ASP A 161 -4.16 -17.37 -8.66
N GLN A 162 -4.16 -17.96 -7.44
CA GLN A 162 -4.90 -17.42 -6.30
C GLN A 162 -4.29 -16.10 -5.82
N GLU A 163 -2.96 -16.00 -5.74
CA GLU A 163 -2.22 -14.79 -5.37
C GLU A 163 -2.51 -13.64 -6.34
N ILE A 164 -2.47 -13.92 -7.64
CA ILE A 164 -2.84 -12.96 -8.69
C ILE A 164 -4.30 -12.53 -8.55
N GLY A 165 -5.21 -13.49 -8.40
CA GLY A 165 -6.65 -13.22 -8.23
C GLY A 165 -6.94 -12.37 -7.01
N PHE A 166 -6.26 -12.65 -5.88
CA PHE A 166 -6.40 -11.88 -4.65
C PHE A 166 -5.92 -10.42 -4.84
N ALA A 167 -4.73 -10.23 -5.42
CA ALA A 167 -4.19 -8.90 -5.70
C ALA A 167 -5.09 -8.09 -6.64
N MET A 168 -5.60 -8.73 -7.71
CA MET A 168 -6.55 -8.10 -8.62
C MET A 168 -7.87 -7.74 -7.93
N GLY A 169 -8.39 -8.60 -7.06
CA GLY A 169 -9.58 -8.33 -6.26
C GLY A 169 -9.41 -7.15 -5.31
N ARG A 170 -8.19 -6.93 -4.80
CA ARG A 170 -7.84 -5.74 -4.02
C ARG A 170 -7.64 -4.47 -4.85
N GLY A 171 -7.59 -4.58 -6.18
CA GLY A 171 -7.36 -3.46 -7.09
C GLY A 171 -5.92 -2.94 -7.10
N VAL A 172 -4.93 -3.69 -6.59
CA VAL A 172 -3.52 -3.30 -6.70
C VAL A 172 -2.99 -3.62 -8.10
N PRO A 173 -2.04 -2.83 -8.63
CA PRO A 173 -1.49 -3.08 -9.96
C PRO A 173 -0.75 -4.41 -10.01
N VAL A 174 -1.04 -5.20 -11.05
CA VAL A 174 -0.39 -6.47 -11.32
C VAL A 174 0.45 -6.34 -12.59
N SER A 175 1.73 -6.61 -12.46
CA SER A 175 2.69 -6.67 -13.57
C SER A 175 3.02 -8.12 -13.90
N ALA A 176 3.17 -8.46 -15.18
CA ALA A 176 3.59 -9.78 -15.61
C ALA A 176 4.99 -9.70 -16.26
N VAL A 177 5.85 -10.66 -15.94
CA VAL A 177 7.17 -10.85 -16.54
C VAL A 177 7.20 -12.20 -17.21
N ARG A 178 7.40 -12.23 -18.53
CA ARG A 178 7.54 -13.46 -19.30
C ARG A 178 8.94 -14.05 -19.13
N LEU A 179 9.01 -15.24 -18.56
CA LEU A 179 10.22 -16.03 -18.31
C LEU A 179 10.04 -17.47 -18.81
N GLY A 180 9.46 -17.59 -20.02
CA GLY A 180 9.11 -18.87 -20.64
C GLY A 180 7.59 -18.98 -20.94
N GLU A 181 6.73 -18.51 -20.04
CA GLU A 181 5.27 -18.54 -20.19
C GLU A 181 4.71 -17.18 -20.59
N THR A 182 3.64 -17.15 -21.35
CA THR A 182 2.93 -15.92 -21.73
C THR A 182 1.80 -15.63 -20.74
N PRO A 183 1.41 -14.34 -20.53
CA PRO A 183 0.26 -14.01 -19.71
C PRO A 183 -1.02 -14.71 -20.18
N TYR A 184 -1.82 -15.21 -19.24
CA TYR A 184 -3.06 -15.92 -19.46
C TYR A 184 -4.14 -15.49 -18.47
N GLY A 185 -5.36 -16.00 -18.60
CA GLY A 185 -6.46 -15.69 -17.69
C GLY A 185 -6.69 -14.19 -17.56
N PHE A 186 -6.89 -13.72 -16.35
CA PHE A 186 -7.13 -12.28 -16.07
C PHE A 186 -5.96 -11.37 -16.43
N ILE A 187 -4.72 -11.86 -16.30
CA ILE A 187 -3.52 -11.08 -16.64
C ILE A 187 -3.18 -11.10 -18.13
N GLY A 188 -3.82 -11.98 -18.92
CA GLY A 188 -3.60 -12.07 -20.38
C GLY A 188 -3.93 -10.81 -21.14
N ARG A 189 -4.72 -9.88 -20.56
CA ARG A 189 -5.02 -8.57 -21.14
C ARG A 189 -3.88 -7.55 -21.00
N PHE A 190 -2.89 -7.82 -20.17
CA PHE A 190 -1.77 -6.91 -19.93
C PHE A 190 -0.55 -7.33 -20.73
N GLN A 191 0.17 -6.35 -21.27
CA GLN A 191 1.45 -6.61 -21.91
C GLN A 191 2.48 -6.97 -20.83
N ALA A 192 3.14 -8.13 -20.98
CA ALA A 192 4.20 -8.55 -20.08
C ALA A 192 5.54 -7.91 -20.45
N PHE A 193 6.37 -7.68 -19.43
CA PHE A 193 7.80 -7.43 -19.63
C PHE A 193 8.46 -8.68 -20.22
N ASN A 194 9.37 -8.51 -21.17
CA ASN A 194 10.17 -9.62 -21.64
C ASN A 194 11.36 -9.84 -20.71
N GLY A 195 11.35 -10.93 -19.95
CA GLY A 195 12.41 -11.28 -19.01
C GLY A 195 13.35 -12.41 -19.47
N ASN A 196 13.06 -13.04 -20.64
CA ASN A 196 13.81 -14.23 -21.07
C ASN A 196 15.32 -14.04 -21.20
N ASP A 197 15.76 -12.85 -21.65
CA ASP A 197 17.17 -12.54 -21.92
C ASP A 197 17.73 -11.49 -20.93
N LYS A 198 17.06 -11.28 -19.80
CA LYS A 198 17.42 -10.26 -18.83
C LYS A 198 17.88 -10.86 -17.51
N ASN A 199 18.89 -10.24 -16.94
CA ASN A 199 19.26 -10.50 -15.56
C ASN A 199 18.32 -9.75 -14.58
N ALA A 200 18.41 -10.09 -13.30
CA ALA A 200 17.56 -9.52 -12.26
C ALA A 200 17.69 -7.99 -12.13
N SER A 201 18.88 -7.42 -12.37
CA SER A 201 19.11 -5.97 -12.27
C SER A 201 18.46 -5.19 -13.41
N GLU A 202 18.52 -5.73 -14.64
CA GLU A 202 17.85 -5.14 -15.79
C GLU A 202 16.33 -5.17 -15.63
N LEU A 203 15.80 -6.29 -15.15
CA LEU A 203 14.37 -6.43 -14.89
C LEU A 203 13.90 -5.51 -13.73
N ALA A 204 14.70 -5.39 -12.67
CA ALA A 204 14.41 -4.49 -11.56
C ALA A 204 14.32 -3.03 -12.03
N ARG A 205 15.18 -2.59 -12.95
CA ARG A 205 15.14 -1.25 -13.54
C ARG A 205 13.84 -1.04 -14.34
N GLU A 206 13.43 -2.00 -15.15
CA GLU A 206 12.20 -1.89 -15.94
C GLU A 206 10.94 -1.86 -15.07
N LEU A 207 10.89 -2.70 -14.04
CA LEU A 207 9.80 -2.70 -13.07
C LEU A 207 9.74 -1.37 -12.32
N PHE A 208 10.88 -0.85 -11.87
CA PHE A 208 10.96 0.48 -11.26
C PHE A 208 10.41 1.57 -12.18
N ASP A 209 10.85 1.61 -13.45
CA ASP A 209 10.39 2.58 -14.43
C ASP A 209 8.88 2.47 -14.67
N SER A 210 8.33 1.26 -14.66
CA SER A 210 6.89 1.04 -14.75
C SER A 210 6.14 1.55 -13.52
N TYR A 211 6.59 1.19 -12.31
CA TYR A 211 5.90 1.62 -11.07
C TYR A 211 5.99 3.12 -10.85
N ARG A 212 7.08 3.76 -11.27
CA ARG A 212 7.25 5.21 -11.21
C ARG A 212 6.26 5.97 -12.12
N LYS A 213 5.84 5.36 -13.22
CA LYS A 213 4.89 5.94 -14.19
C LYS A 213 3.44 5.48 -13.99
N ASN A 214 3.21 4.38 -13.31
CA ASN A 214 1.88 3.83 -13.10
C ASN A 214 1.05 4.75 -12.18
N LYS A 215 -0.14 5.14 -12.61
CA LYS A 215 -1.04 6.06 -11.89
C LYS A 215 -1.37 5.63 -10.45
N GLN A 216 -1.36 4.33 -10.17
CA GLN A 216 -1.66 3.79 -8.83
C GLN A 216 -0.45 3.81 -7.89
N THR A 217 0.79 3.79 -8.43
CA THR A 217 2.02 3.69 -7.63
C THR A 217 2.93 4.90 -7.74
N GLN A 218 2.78 5.75 -8.77
CA GLN A 218 3.68 6.89 -9.04
C GLN A 218 3.83 7.85 -7.84
N ARG A 219 2.74 8.13 -7.14
CA ARG A 219 2.72 8.99 -5.96
C ARG A 219 3.52 8.37 -4.82
N ARG A 220 3.27 7.09 -4.57
CA ARG A 220 4.02 6.31 -3.57
C ARG A 220 5.49 6.19 -3.91
N MET A 221 5.83 5.98 -5.18
CA MET A 221 7.22 5.97 -5.65
C MET A 221 7.91 7.32 -5.46
N GLY A 222 7.22 8.44 -5.65
CA GLY A 222 7.74 9.76 -5.34
C GLY A 222 8.15 9.90 -3.87
N GLU A 223 7.27 9.52 -2.93
CA GLU A 223 7.56 9.49 -1.50
C GLU A 223 8.75 8.60 -1.15
N VAL A 224 8.81 7.40 -1.74
CA VAL A 224 9.92 6.46 -1.55
C VAL A 224 11.24 7.08 -2.00
N LEU A 225 11.27 7.67 -3.20
CA LEU A 225 12.50 8.24 -3.76
C LEU A 225 13.01 9.45 -2.96
N VAL A 226 12.10 10.31 -2.48
CA VAL A 226 12.46 11.42 -1.59
C VAL A 226 13.05 10.88 -0.29
N SER A 227 12.41 9.88 0.33
CA SER A 227 12.91 9.26 1.56
C SER A 227 14.26 8.57 1.37
N LEU A 228 14.47 7.90 0.25
CA LEU A 228 15.78 7.33 -0.11
C LEU A 228 16.85 8.41 -0.28
N PHE A 229 16.51 9.51 -0.95
CA PHE A 229 17.44 10.62 -1.14
C PHE A 229 17.86 11.23 0.19
N GLU A 230 16.91 11.50 1.09
CA GLU A 230 17.18 12.00 2.44
C GLU A 230 18.18 11.11 3.21
N GLN A 231 18.13 9.80 2.97
CA GLN A 231 18.96 8.77 3.60
C GLN A 231 20.19 8.39 2.76
N SER A 232 20.68 9.26 1.88
CA SER A 232 21.86 8.94 1.07
C SER A 232 23.10 8.71 1.96
N GLY A 233 23.68 7.51 1.84
CA GLY A 233 24.83 7.06 2.64
C GLY A 233 26.19 7.33 1.96
N SER A 234 26.18 7.75 0.68
CA SER A 234 27.37 8.04 -0.08
C SER A 234 27.09 9.11 -1.15
N PHE A 235 28.16 9.73 -1.67
CA PHE A 235 28.07 10.65 -2.82
C PHE A 235 27.51 9.97 -4.07
N ALA A 236 27.82 8.69 -4.26
CA ALA A 236 27.30 7.90 -5.38
C ALA A 236 25.77 7.70 -5.24
N ASP A 237 25.29 7.34 -4.03
CA ASP A 237 23.86 7.22 -3.74
C ASP A 237 23.14 8.55 -3.99
N ALA A 238 23.66 9.66 -3.48
CA ALA A 238 23.06 10.97 -3.66
C ALA A 238 22.91 11.33 -5.15
N LYS A 239 23.91 11.05 -5.97
CA LYS A 239 23.86 11.28 -7.42
C LYS A 239 22.85 10.40 -8.13
N ALA A 240 22.84 9.09 -7.82
CA ALA A 240 21.93 8.13 -8.44
C ALA A 240 20.47 8.45 -8.08
N ARG A 241 20.20 8.70 -6.79
CA ARG A 241 18.86 9.01 -6.29
C ARG A 241 18.35 10.35 -6.81
N MET A 242 19.24 11.34 -6.95
CA MET A 242 18.91 12.63 -7.60
C MET A 242 18.45 12.42 -9.04
N SER A 243 19.11 11.54 -9.79
CA SER A 243 18.70 11.22 -11.17
C SER A 243 17.30 10.60 -11.22
N TYR A 244 16.95 9.72 -10.27
CA TYR A 244 15.59 9.14 -10.18
C TYR A 244 14.52 10.20 -9.83
N LEU A 245 14.85 11.17 -8.97
CA LEU A 245 13.95 12.27 -8.63
C LEU A 245 13.67 13.18 -9.83
N GLU A 246 14.66 13.43 -10.68
CA GLU A 246 14.48 14.22 -11.89
C GLU A 246 13.56 13.60 -12.92
N GLU A 247 13.43 12.28 -12.86
CA GLU A 247 12.54 11.49 -13.74
C GLU A 247 11.10 11.38 -13.22
N LEU A 248 10.75 11.95 -12.05
CA LEU A 248 9.39 11.94 -11.54
C LEU A 248 8.41 12.69 -12.44
N GLU A 249 7.23 12.13 -12.62
CA GLU A 249 6.13 12.71 -13.39
C GLU A 249 5.06 13.35 -12.50
N VAL A 250 5.13 13.12 -11.19
CA VAL A 250 4.24 13.69 -10.17
C VAL A 250 5.05 14.30 -9.04
N TRP A 251 4.49 15.33 -8.42
CA TRP A 251 5.16 16.08 -7.36
C TRP A 251 4.20 16.40 -6.23
N GLU A 252 4.69 16.33 -4.99
CA GLU A 252 3.98 16.74 -3.79
C GLU A 252 4.63 18.04 -3.28
N ALA A 253 3.82 18.98 -2.79
CA ALA A 253 4.32 20.24 -2.26
C ALA A 253 5.38 20.07 -1.15
N SER A 254 5.25 19.00 -0.34
CA SER A 254 6.20 18.65 0.72
C SER A 254 7.60 18.28 0.22
N PHE A 255 7.72 17.75 -1.00
CA PHE A 255 8.99 17.28 -1.55
C PHE A 255 10.03 18.40 -1.67
N SER A 256 9.59 19.60 -2.08
CA SER A 256 10.46 20.76 -2.25
C SER A 256 11.22 21.11 -0.96
N ASN A 257 10.51 21.18 0.16
CA ASN A 257 11.12 21.47 1.46
C ASN A 257 12.00 20.33 1.95
N ARG A 258 11.53 19.08 1.81
CA ARG A 258 12.28 17.91 2.22
C ARG A 258 13.62 17.78 1.49
N LEU A 259 13.62 17.98 0.19
CA LEU A 259 14.85 17.91 -0.62
C LEU A 259 15.85 19.02 -0.26
N ARG A 260 15.38 20.24 0.00
CA ARG A 260 16.25 21.32 0.47
C ARG A 260 16.84 21.03 1.83
N THR A 261 16.00 20.62 2.79
CA THR A 261 16.47 20.23 4.12
C THR A 261 17.49 19.09 4.04
N ALA A 262 17.26 18.09 3.20
CA ALA A 262 18.20 17.00 3.00
C ALA A 262 19.52 17.48 2.38
N ALA A 263 19.47 18.42 1.41
CA ALA A 263 20.66 18.98 0.80
C ALA A 263 21.51 19.83 1.76
N GLU A 264 20.90 20.38 2.82
CA GLU A 264 21.60 21.13 3.86
C GLU A 264 22.11 20.23 5.01
N ALA A 265 21.29 19.25 5.43
CA ALA A 265 21.54 18.46 6.64
C ALA A 265 22.38 17.20 6.41
N ASN A 266 22.33 16.62 5.20
CA ASN A 266 23.07 15.39 4.87
C ASN A 266 24.37 15.70 4.15
N ASN A 267 25.50 15.46 4.81
CA ASN A 267 26.84 15.72 4.26
C ASN A 267 27.11 14.95 2.95
N GLN A 268 26.50 13.79 2.74
CA GLN A 268 26.65 13.01 1.50
C GLN A 268 25.90 13.66 0.33
N ILE A 269 24.87 14.44 0.61
CA ILE A 269 24.13 15.21 -0.40
C ILE A 269 24.83 16.55 -0.61
N TYR A 270 25.09 17.28 0.49
CA TYR A 270 25.73 18.60 0.46
C TYR A 270 27.10 18.57 -0.24
N GLY A 271 27.95 17.61 0.14
CA GLY A 271 29.30 17.45 -0.42
C GLY A 271 29.33 16.79 -1.81
N SER A 272 28.20 16.29 -2.30
CA SER A 272 28.15 15.66 -3.62
C SER A 272 28.12 16.70 -4.73
N TRP A 273 29.22 16.77 -5.49
CA TRP A 273 29.39 17.78 -6.54
C TRP A 273 28.20 17.80 -7.53
N GLY A 274 27.61 18.97 -7.68
CA GLY A 274 26.47 19.23 -8.56
C GLY A 274 25.09 18.87 -8.00
N VAL A 275 24.98 18.04 -6.95
CA VAL A 275 23.69 17.57 -6.42
C VAL A 275 22.88 18.70 -5.78
N PRO A 276 23.43 19.59 -4.92
CA PRO A 276 22.64 20.69 -4.36
C PRO A 276 22.08 21.64 -5.43
N ALA A 277 22.85 21.91 -6.49
CA ALA A 277 22.39 22.75 -7.60
C ALA A 277 21.24 22.08 -8.39
N ARG A 278 21.30 20.74 -8.57
CA ARG A 278 20.23 19.94 -9.21
C ARG A 278 18.96 19.93 -8.36
N VAL A 279 19.07 19.86 -7.03
CA VAL A 279 17.92 19.98 -6.12
C VAL A 279 17.21 21.31 -6.35
N GLU A 280 17.94 22.44 -6.34
CA GLU A 280 17.33 23.75 -6.56
C GLU A 280 16.71 23.89 -7.96
N ALA A 281 17.36 23.33 -8.99
CA ALA A 281 16.81 23.31 -10.34
C ALA A 281 15.50 22.52 -10.42
N LEU A 282 15.45 21.35 -9.78
CA LEU A 282 14.27 20.49 -9.74
C LEU A 282 13.10 21.15 -9.00
N VAL A 283 13.36 21.72 -7.82
CA VAL A 283 12.34 22.45 -7.05
C VAL A 283 11.80 23.66 -7.83
N LYS A 284 12.67 24.42 -8.50
CA LYS A 284 12.24 25.53 -9.36
C LYS A 284 11.41 25.07 -10.57
N LYS A 285 11.75 23.92 -11.15
CA LYS A 285 10.94 23.32 -12.24
C LYS A 285 9.51 23.08 -11.80
N TRP A 286 9.32 22.44 -10.64
CA TRP A 286 7.99 22.08 -10.15
C TRP A 286 7.21 23.29 -9.61
N ALA A 287 7.87 24.26 -8.98
CA ALA A 287 7.23 25.52 -8.57
C ALA A 287 6.63 26.29 -9.76
N LYS A 288 7.25 26.22 -10.95
CA LYS A 288 6.70 26.83 -12.17
C LYS A 288 5.51 26.07 -12.74
N SER A 289 5.36 24.79 -12.39
CA SER A 289 4.24 23.94 -12.85
C SER A 289 2.98 24.08 -11.97
N GLY A 290 3.00 24.98 -10.96
CA GLY A 290 1.84 25.29 -10.13
C GLY A 290 1.58 24.28 -8.98
N VAL A 291 2.59 23.51 -8.61
CA VAL A 291 2.53 22.54 -7.49
C VAL A 291 3.34 23.06 -6.30
#